data_f3c5af8ef8bd7962a18a653cc25e84de
#
_entry.id   f3c5af8ef8bd7962a18a653cc25e84de
#
_cell.length_a   1.000
_cell.length_b   1.000
_cell.length_c   1.000
_cell.angle_alpha   90.00
_cell.angle_beta   90.00
_cell.angle_gamma   90.00
#
_symmetry.space_group_name_H-M   'P 1'
#
loop_
_entity.id
_entity.type
_entity.pdbx_description
1 polymer ?
#
loop_
_entity_poly.entity_id
_entity_poly.type
_entity_poly.pdbx_seq_one_letter_code
_entity_poly.pdbx_strand_id
1 'polypeptide(L)'
;MSYTAVNPYTGQKIRSFENVTDQQLEMLLDQAQDFYEKAQRRSVEERTEFLNELADEFENNTEKYARILSTNMGKLISEARQEV
;
A
#
# COMPACT_ATOMS: atom_id res chain seq x y z
N MET A 1 -18.92 10.71 -5.33
CA MET A 1 -17.60 11.16 -5.81
C MET A 1 -16.64 10.00 -5.90
N SER A 2 -15.68 10.11 -6.77
CA SER A 2 -14.62 9.12 -6.94
C SER A 2 -13.27 9.83 -7.13
N TYR A 3 -12.20 9.09 -6.99
CA TYR A 3 -10.87 9.59 -7.32
C TYR A 3 -10.20 8.63 -8.29
N THR A 4 -9.27 9.15 -9.07
CA THR A 4 -8.71 8.44 -10.22
C THR A 4 -7.19 8.46 -10.17
N ALA A 5 -6.57 7.29 -10.36
CA ALA A 5 -5.14 7.18 -10.59
C ALA A 5 -4.86 7.37 -12.08
N VAL A 6 -3.95 8.27 -12.41
CA VAL A 6 -3.59 8.61 -13.78
C VAL A 6 -2.08 8.44 -13.95
N ASN A 7 -1.68 7.78 -15.03
CA ASN A 7 -0.26 7.66 -15.37
C ASN A 7 0.25 9.06 -15.78
N PRO A 8 1.17 9.68 -15.04
CA PRO A 8 1.62 11.05 -15.32
C PRO A 8 2.44 11.16 -16.61
N TYR A 9 3.00 10.05 -17.10
CA TYR A 9 3.76 10.05 -18.35
C TYR A 9 2.86 10.02 -19.58
N THR A 10 1.81 9.19 -19.57
CA THR A 10 0.92 9.01 -20.71
C THR A 10 -0.37 9.84 -20.63
N GLY A 11 -0.74 10.28 -19.44
CA GLY A 11 -2.03 10.93 -19.17
C GLY A 11 -3.22 9.97 -19.17
N GLN A 12 -2.97 8.67 -19.31
CA GLN A 12 -4.04 7.68 -19.35
C GLN A 12 -4.48 7.28 -17.94
N LYS A 13 -5.80 7.09 -17.81
CA LYS A 13 -6.40 6.60 -16.57
C LYS A 13 -5.97 5.16 -16.32
N ILE A 14 -5.48 4.91 -15.10
CA ILE A 14 -5.12 3.57 -14.65
C ILE A 14 -6.34 2.90 -14.02
N ARG A 15 -6.93 3.56 -13.03
CA ARG A 15 -8.07 3.03 -12.29
C ARG A 15 -8.81 4.14 -11.56
N SER A 16 -10.12 4.00 -11.42
CA SER A 16 -10.94 4.85 -10.55
C SER A 16 -11.34 4.09 -9.29
N PHE A 17 -11.46 4.84 -8.21
CA PHE A 17 -11.85 4.32 -6.90
C PHE A 17 -13.03 5.14 -6.38
N GLU A 18 -14.04 4.48 -5.88
CA GLU A 18 -15.15 5.16 -5.22
C GLU A 18 -14.76 5.58 -3.81
N ASN A 19 -15.29 6.72 -3.37
CA ASN A 19 -15.12 7.14 -2.00
C ASN A 19 -15.85 6.17 -1.06
N VAL A 20 -15.26 5.92 0.09
CA VAL A 20 -15.96 5.17 1.15
C VAL A 20 -17.10 5.99 1.70
N THR A 21 -18.18 5.32 2.11
CA THR A 21 -19.29 5.96 2.81
C THR A 21 -18.90 6.23 4.27
N ASP A 22 -19.64 7.11 4.93
CA ASP A 22 -19.42 7.38 6.37
C ASP A 22 -19.54 6.11 7.20
N GLN A 23 -20.51 5.26 6.88
CA GLN A 23 -20.69 3.98 7.56
C GLN A 23 -19.50 3.05 7.36
N GLN A 24 -19.00 2.95 6.13
CA GLN A 24 -17.79 2.15 5.83
C GLN A 24 -16.56 2.70 6.55
N LEU A 25 -16.43 4.02 6.61
CA LEU A 25 -15.32 4.66 7.32
C LEU A 25 -15.34 4.32 8.81
N GLU A 26 -16.50 4.38 9.45
CA GLU A 26 -16.64 4.02 10.87
C GLU A 26 -16.27 2.55 11.11
N MET A 27 -16.71 1.64 10.24
CA MET A 27 -16.33 0.22 10.32
C MET A 27 -14.82 0.02 10.21
N LEU A 28 -14.18 0.74 9.29
CA LEU A 28 -12.73 0.68 9.10
C LEU A 28 -11.98 1.22 10.32
N LEU A 29 -12.47 2.29 10.92
CA LEU A 29 -11.89 2.85 12.15
C LEU A 29 -12.01 1.88 13.32
N ASP A 30 -13.15 1.22 13.46
CA ASP A 30 -13.35 0.20 14.50
C ASP A 30 -12.40 -0.99 14.30
N GLN A 31 -12.25 -1.46 13.07
CA GLN A 31 -11.31 -2.54 12.75
C GLN A 31 -9.86 -2.14 13.04
N ALA A 32 -9.49 -0.90 12.71
CA ALA A 32 -8.15 -0.39 12.99
C ALA A 32 -7.89 -0.30 14.50
N GLN A 33 -8.87 0.15 15.27
CA GLN A 33 -8.77 0.22 16.73
C GLN A 33 -8.62 -1.16 17.36
N ASP A 34 -9.43 -2.13 16.93
CA ASP A 34 -9.35 -3.50 17.41
C ASP A 34 -7.99 -4.13 17.10
N PHE A 35 -7.48 -3.91 15.91
CA PHE A 35 -6.14 -4.38 15.52
C PHE A 35 -5.06 -3.72 16.37
N TYR A 36 -5.14 -2.43 16.59
CA TYR A 36 -4.18 -1.69 17.42
C TYR A 36 -4.12 -2.25 18.85
N GLU A 37 -5.27 -2.50 19.45
CA GLU A 37 -5.34 -3.05 20.81
C GLU A 37 -4.67 -4.41 20.92
N LYS A 38 -4.81 -5.24 19.89
CA LYS A 38 -4.13 -6.54 19.83
C LYS A 38 -2.65 -6.40 19.52
N ALA A 39 -2.31 -5.53 18.57
CA ALA A 39 -0.93 -5.36 18.10
C ALA A 39 -0.01 -4.78 19.17
N GLN A 40 -0.50 -3.86 20.00
CA GLN A 40 0.31 -3.25 21.06
C GLN A 40 0.76 -4.25 22.14
N ARG A 41 0.08 -5.40 22.23
CA ARG A 41 0.42 -6.47 23.17
C ARG A 41 1.48 -7.44 22.63
N ARG A 42 1.82 -7.33 21.34
CA ARG A 42 2.81 -8.19 20.72
C ARG A 42 4.21 -7.81 21.19
N SER A 43 5.07 -8.82 21.34
CA SER A 43 6.47 -8.63 21.68
C SER A 43 7.23 -7.96 20.53
N VAL A 44 8.43 -7.46 20.84
CA VAL A 44 9.34 -6.90 19.81
C VAL A 44 9.71 -7.99 18.80
N GLU A 45 9.93 -9.22 19.27
CA GLU A 45 10.25 -10.36 18.42
C GLU A 45 9.14 -10.66 17.41
N GLU A 46 7.88 -10.66 17.86
CA GLU A 46 6.73 -10.86 16.96
C GLU A 46 6.60 -9.75 15.91
N ARG A 47 6.84 -8.49 16.31
CA ARG A 47 6.82 -7.35 15.39
C ARG A 47 7.95 -7.43 14.38
N THR A 48 9.13 -7.85 14.81
CA THR A 48 10.30 -8.02 13.94
C THR A 48 10.05 -9.12 12.91
N GLU A 49 9.43 -10.23 13.34
CA GLU A 49 9.05 -11.31 12.43
C GLU A 49 8.10 -10.84 11.34
N PHE A 50 7.10 -10.05 11.70
CA PHE A 50 6.18 -9.44 10.72
C PHE A 50 6.91 -8.54 9.73
N LEU A 51 7.83 -7.70 10.20
CA LEU A 51 8.60 -6.82 9.34
C LEU A 51 9.52 -7.60 8.39
N ASN A 52 10.08 -8.71 8.84
CA ASN A 52 10.88 -9.59 7.98
C ASN A 52 10.02 -10.24 6.88
N GLU A 53 8.82 -10.67 7.21
CA GLU A 53 7.87 -11.19 6.22
C GLU A 53 7.48 -10.13 5.20
N LEU A 54 7.28 -8.89 5.63
CA LEU A 54 6.99 -7.77 4.74
C LEU A 54 8.17 -7.48 3.80
N ALA A 55 9.40 -7.52 4.32
CA ALA A 55 10.61 -7.35 3.52
C ALA A 55 10.71 -8.44 2.45
N ASP A 56 10.42 -9.69 2.81
CA ASP A 56 10.40 -10.82 1.87
C ASP A 56 9.35 -10.62 0.77
N GLU A 57 8.17 -10.11 1.12
CA GLU A 57 7.12 -9.80 0.15
C GLU A 57 7.59 -8.76 -0.88
N PHE A 58 8.23 -7.68 -0.44
CA PHE A 58 8.79 -6.67 -1.35
C PHE A 58 9.90 -7.25 -2.21
N GLU A 59 10.78 -8.03 -1.63
CA GLU A 59 11.91 -8.64 -2.36
C GLU A 59 11.44 -9.63 -3.42
N ASN A 60 10.47 -10.47 -3.09
CA ASN A 60 9.92 -11.48 -3.99
C ASN A 60 9.04 -10.89 -5.09
N ASN A 61 8.50 -9.69 -4.90
CA ASN A 61 7.60 -9.03 -5.84
C ASN A 61 8.10 -7.65 -6.25
N THR A 62 9.41 -7.44 -6.27
CA THR A 62 10.05 -6.17 -6.60
C THR A 62 9.51 -5.57 -7.91
N GLU A 63 9.43 -6.37 -8.96
CA GLU A 63 8.98 -5.89 -10.27
C GLU A 63 7.53 -5.42 -10.25
N LYS A 64 6.65 -6.12 -9.55
CA LYS A 64 5.24 -5.74 -9.39
C LYS A 64 5.11 -4.37 -8.72
N TYR A 65 5.79 -4.17 -7.60
CA TYR A 65 5.72 -2.91 -6.85
C TYR A 65 6.44 -1.77 -7.55
N ALA A 66 7.57 -2.06 -8.23
CA ALA A 66 8.28 -1.07 -9.02
C ALA A 66 7.41 -0.52 -10.17
N ARG A 67 6.64 -1.39 -10.84
CA ARG A 67 5.73 -0.99 -11.90
C ARG A 67 4.59 -0.10 -11.37
N ILE A 68 4.08 -0.39 -10.19
CA ILE A 68 3.07 0.46 -9.55
C ILE A 68 3.63 1.86 -9.32
N LEU A 69 4.83 1.97 -8.77
CA LEU A 69 5.49 3.26 -8.57
C LEU A 69 5.71 4.00 -9.89
N SER A 70 6.20 3.30 -10.90
CA SER A 70 6.49 3.90 -12.20
C SER A 70 5.22 4.41 -12.87
N THR A 71 4.15 3.62 -12.91
CA THR A 71 2.92 3.98 -13.61
C THR A 71 2.09 5.02 -12.88
N ASN A 72 2.12 5.02 -11.54
CA ASN A 72 1.31 5.96 -10.74
C ASN A 72 2.03 7.27 -10.45
N MET A 73 3.37 7.23 -10.31
CA MET A 73 4.16 8.40 -9.88
C MET A 73 5.09 8.93 -10.98
N GLY A 74 5.18 8.27 -12.12
CA GLY A 74 6.06 8.68 -13.20
C GLY A 74 7.55 8.44 -12.92
N LYS A 75 7.88 7.60 -11.96
CA LYS A 75 9.25 7.31 -11.58
C LYS A 75 9.91 6.42 -12.64
N LEU A 76 11.23 6.63 -12.89
CA LEU A 76 11.99 5.72 -13.75
C LEU A 76 11.97 4.32 -13.15
N ILE A 77 11.78 3.30 -13.99
CA ILE A 77 11.64 1.92 -13.51
C ILE A 77 12.90 1.43 -12.76
N SER A 78 14.08 1.86 -13.17
CA SER A 78 15.33 1.52 -12.47
C SER A 78 15.37 2.09 -11.06
N GLU A 79 14.92 3.33 -10.88
CA GLU A 79 14.84 3.98 -9.57
C GLU A 79 13.73 3.36 -8.72
N ALA A 80 12.61 3.01 -9.33
CA ALA A 80 11.51 2.34 -8.66
C ALA A 80 11.95 0.97 -8.11
N ARG A 81 12.73 0.21 -8.87
CA ARG A 81 13.28 -1.07 -8.41
C ARG A 81 14.20 -0.91 -7.20
N GLN A 82 14.97 0.16 -7.15
CA GLN A 82 15.85 0.44 -6.02
C GLN A 82 15.07 0.86 -4.78
N GLU A 83 13.96 1.56 -4.96
CA GLU A 83 13.12 2.02 -3.86
C GLU A 83 12.36 0.88 -3.18
N VAL A 84 11.93 -0.11 -3.94
CA VAL A 84 11.27 -1.30 -3.42
C VAL A 84 12.30 -2.19 -2.70
#